data_4a1f0cec4b755f7a1a533b04af6d3434
#
_entry.id   4a1f0cec4b755f7a1a533b04af6d3434
#
_cell.length_a   1.000
_cell.length_b   1.000
_cell.length_c   1.000
_cell.angle_alpha   90.00
_cell.angle_beta   90.00
_cell.angle_gamma   90.00
#
_symmetry.space_group_name_H-M   'P 1'
#
loop_
_entity.id
_entity.type
_entity.pdbx_description
1 polymer ?
#
loop_
_entity_poly.entity_id
_entity_poly.type
_entity_poly.pdbx_seq_one_letter_code
_entity_poly.pdbx_strand_id
1 'polypeptide(L)'
;MILETFGSRVSCLVSLSLSEVSNCLELCIVTANGYRVYFAFKIYVVIIWSGFLYAKEIETKNTFMDALTNNEKSYTANDGTAYRTSGSALVDLNFSVPALRQAAVDFYSKSKHNRYFYGEDCTMDAVDALRLFITSYEEDPLYTMKWLMYVRHIKLGLGERDVFRMMLTKIGNLYPEMVLQFIIGTELWNYGRWDDVLRIFFDTTSGILHDGLGKVIANQFRRDVIGCGLGDSISLLVKWMPSNNTSSKEKRSEAAILQSLLHLSAREYRKPLSKLREHLEVVDRKASLNQWNAINYNHVPSKANLKYRNAFLKHDEERRKAYLASLQKGDDAVKINASSMFLYDIVQAYLKVDSYWDSSLNPYDEILEQLWNAQEAPKDYDDILVIRDGSGSMYQQLTSNSSVTALSVADSIALYCAQHNKNKSFNNRFITFSNRPQMVDISMCQTLRDKLRRLHRFDDYSNTDIEATFDLILDTVVKNHLPQEALPSSCLIISDMQFDQATEHDDNITVIEKCRRKFETLGYTMPRLIFWNVSVYAHNTIPLQVHPSGIILVSGFSKSIVDMVVSRELDPERALKAELDAKCSIVDTVLQNYVKVA
;
A
#
# COMPACT_ATOMS: atom_id res chain seq x y z
N MET A 1 4.32 51.94 -13.51
CA MET A 1 4.37 52.01 -14.97
C MET A 1 4.71 50.70 -15.67
N ILE A 2 5.35 49.72 -15.04
CA ILE A 2 5.63 48.39 -15.61
C ILE A 2 4.49 47.39 -15.31
N LEU A 3 3.76 47.57 -14.23
CA LEU A 3 2.66 46.67 -13.81
C LEU A 3 1.32 46.98 -14.51
N GLU A 4 1.07 48.20 -14.94
CA GLU A 4 -0.16 48.56 -15.65
C GLU A 4 -0.18 48.09 -17.12
N THR A 5 0.99 47.92 -17.75
CA THR A 5 1.09 47.37 -19.11
C THR A 5 0.94 45.84 -19.17
N PHE A 6 1.07 45.15 -18.04
CA PHE A 6 0.89 43.70 -17.96
C PHE A 6 -0.59 43.29 -17.82
N GLY A 7 -1.39 44.05 -17.09
CA GLY A 7 -2.79 43.76 -16.87
C GLY A 7 -3.66 43.82 -18.14
N SER A 8 -3.35 44.73 -19.07
CA SER A 8 -4.13 44.89 -20.31
C SER A 8 -3.80 43.87 -21.40
N ARG A 9 -2.65 43.17 -21.33
CA ARG A 9 -2.27 42.13 -22.29
C ARG A 9 -2.68 40.70 -21.85
N VAL A 10 -2.88 40.48 -20.58
CA VAL A 10 -3.38 39.19 -20.06
C VAL A 10 -4.85 38.98 -20.41
N SER A 11 -5.65 40.04 -20.45
CA SER A 11 -7.06 39.97 -20.87
C SER A 11 -7.25 39.64 -22.38
N CYS A 12 -6.23 39.88 -23.21
CA CYS A 12 -6.28 39.57 -24.64
C CYS A 12 -5.89 38.13 -24.98
N LEU A 13 -5.19 37.42 -24.07
CA LEU A 13 -4.74 36.03 -24.28
C LEU A 13 -5.84 35.01 -24.02
N VAL A 14 -6.92 35.38 -23.36
CA VAL A 14 -8.03 34.48 -22.99
C VAL A 14 -8.91 34.08 -24.19
N SER A 15 -8.76 34.74 -25.33
CA SER A 15 -9.56 34.52 -26.55
C SER A 15 -8.80 33.91 -27.73
N LEU A 16 -7.53 33.52 -27.56
CA LEU A 16 -6.69 33.01 -28.63
C LEU A 16 -6.68 31.46 -28.67
N SER A 17 -6.72 30.90 -29.90
CA SER A 17 -6.60 29.47 -30.13
C SER A 17 -5.16 28.95 -29.88
N LEU A 18 -4.98 27.64 -29.70
CA LEU A 18 -3.67 27.00 -29.45
C LEU A 18 -2.59 27.32 -30.51
N SER A 19 -2.98 27.58 -31.76
CA SER A 19 -2.09 27.96 -32.87
C SER A 19 -1.60 29.41 -32.75
N GLU A 20 -2.42 30.31 -32.18
CA GLU A 20 -2.09 31.71 -32.02
C GLU A 20 -1.15 31.96 -30.82
N VAL A 21 -1.26 31.13 -29.77
CA VAL A 21 -0.36 31.15 -28.61
C VAL A 21 1.07 30.74 -28.97
N SER A 22 1.23 29.80 -29.91
CA SER A 22 2.55 29.38 -30.40
C SER A 22 3.30 30.51 -31.12
N ASN A 23 2.57 31.33 -31.89
CA ASN A 23 3.14 32.47 -32.64
C ASN A 23 3.43 33.69 -31.75
N CYS A 24 2.69 33.89 -30.65
CA CYS A 24 2.98 34.95 -29.68
C CYS A 24 4.21 34.66 -28.82
N LEU A 25 4.61 33.42 -28.65
CA LEU A 25 5.80 33.03 -27.87
C LEU A 25 7.13 33.39 -28.56
N GLU A 26 7.14 33.52 -29.90
CA GLU A 26 8.32 33.99 -30.67
C GLU A 26 8.51 35.49 -30.66
N LEU A 27 7.46 36.27 -30.42
CA LEU A 27 7.45 37.75 -30.50
C LEU A 27 7.81 38.49 -29.19
N CYS A 28 7.98 37.77 -28.09
CA CYS A 28 8.32 38.37 -26.78
C CYS A 28 9.79 38.17 -26.37
N ILE A 29 10.73 38.22 -27.33
CA ILE A 29 12.17 38.25 -27.01
C ILE A 29 12.57 39.73 -26.88
N VAL A 30 12.50 40.28 -25.64
CA VAL A 30 13.11 41.57 -25.32
C VAL A 30 14.47 41.29 -24.70
N THR A 31 15.52 41.70 -25.41
CA THR A 31 16.90 41.67 -24.93
C THR A 31 17.10 42.81 -23.93
N ALA A 32 17.28 42.49 -22.68
CA ALA A 32 17.85 43.37 -21.68
C ALA A 32 19.21 42.77 -21.25
N ASN A 33 20.28 43.55 -21.52
CA ASN A 33 21.66 43.30 -21.07
C ASN A 33 22.31 41.95 -21.46
N GLY A 34 22.08 41.46 -22.70
CA GLY A 34 22.94 40.40 -23.27
C GLY A 34 22.75 38.99 -22.73
N TYR A 35 21.79 38.73 -21.82
CA TYR A 35 21.51 37.40 -21.29
C TYR A 35 20.11 36.92 -21.69
N ARG A 36 20.01 35.71 -22.28
CA ARG A 36 18.77 35.06 -22.67
C ARG A 36 18.07 34.45 -21.45
N VAL A 37 16.98 35.04 -20.99
CA VAL A 37 16.15 34.47 -19.89
C VAL A 37 15.10 33.52 -20.47
N TYR A 38 15.52 32.33 -20.89
CA TYR A 38 14.62 31.32 -21.48
C TYR A 38 13.85 30.49 -20.46
N PHE A 39 14.27 30.44 -19.21
CA PHE A 39 13.76 29.47 -18.23
C PHE A 39 12.54 29.94 -17.44
N ALA A 40 12.48 31.20 -17.07
CA ALA A 40 11.41 31.69 -16.17
C ALA A 40 10.03 31.75 -16.85
N PHE A 41 9.97 32.09 -18.16
CA PHE A 41 8.70 32.29 -18.85
C PHE A 41 7.99 30.95 -19.18
N LYS A 42 8.72 29.90 -19.50
CA LYS A 42 8.14 28.58 -19.80
C LYS A 42 7.54 27.91 -18.55
N ILE A 43 8.14 28.14 -17.39
CA ILE A 43 7.63 27.63 -16.11
C ILE A 43 6.38 28.42 -15.69
N TYR A 44 6.37 29.73 -15.86
CA TYR A 44 5.21 30.56 -15.49
C TYR A 44 3.98 30.27 -16.36
N VAL A 45 4.17 30.05 -17.66
CA VAL A 45 3.06 29.69 -18.58
C VAL A 45 2.54 28.28 -18.27
N VAL A 46 3.39 27.31 -17.91
CA VAL A 46 2.95 25.96 -17.53
C VAL A 46 2.22 25.97 -16.18
N ILE A 47 2.63 26.80 -15.23
CA ILE A 47 1.95 26.92 -13.93
C ILE A 47 0.60 27.65 -14.09
N ILE A 48 0.53 28.71 -14.89
CA ILE A 48 -0.74 29.40 -15.18
C ILE A 48 -1.67 28.50 -15.99
N TRP A 49 -1.15 27.72 -16.96
CA TRP A 49 -1.96 26.80 -17.75
C TRP A 49 -2.42 25.58 -16.97
N SER A 50 -1.60 25.00 -16.11
CA SER A 50 -2.04 23.92 -15.23
C SER A 50 -3.04 24.42 -14.17
N GLY A 51 -2.84 25.62 -13.61
CA GLY A 51 -3.80 26.28 -12.74
C GLY A 51 -5.09 26.69 -13.45
N PHE A 52 -5.03 27.09 -14.73
CA PHE A 52 -6.22 27.50 -15.51
C PHE A 52 -7.01 26.30 -16.05
N LEU A 53 -6.35 25.20 -16.45
CA LEU A 53 -7.03 23.93 -16.75
C LEU A 53 -7.67 23.33 -15.49
N TYR A 54 -7.02 23.44 -14.36
CA TYR A 54 -7.55 23.03 -13.07
C TYR A 54 -8.73 23.88 -12.61
N ALA A 55 -8.64 25.22 -12.74
CA ALA A 55 -9.75 26.13 -12.43
C ALA A 55 -10.94 25.97 -13.39
N LYS A 56 -10.70 25.65 -14.68
CA LYS A 56 -11.77 25.44 -15.66
C LYS A 56 -12.48 24.11 -15.48
N GLU A 57 -11.79 23.05 -14.98
CA GLU A 57 -12.43 21.81 -14.57
C GLU A 57 -13.20 21.95 -13.25
N ILE A 58 -12.80 22.87 -12.36
CA ILE A 58 -13.53 23.13 -11.10
C ILE A 58 -14.77 24.02 -11.35
N GLU A 59 -14.72 24.97 -12.28
CA GLU A 59 -15.89 25.82 -12.60
C GLU A 59 -17.00 25.09 -13.38
N THR A 60 -16.73 23.94 -13.97
CA THR A 60 -17.77 23.14 -14.67
C THR A 60 -18.52 22.16 -13.76
N LYS A 61 -18.22 22.08 -12.48
CA LYS A 61 -19.02 21.31 -11.53
C LYS A 61 -20.20 22.14 -11.04
N ASN A 62 -21.35 21.90 -11.60
CA ASN A 62 -22.73 22.14 -11.14
C ASN A 62 -23.65 22.61 -12.26
N THR A 63 -23.63 21.95 -13.41
CA THR A 63 -24.77 22.04 -14.31
C THR A 63 -25.81 20.97 -13.90
N PHE A 64 -27.09 21.25 -14.14
CA PHE A 64 -28.18 20.27 -13.96
C PHE A 64 -27.90 18.95 -14.69
N MET A 65 -27.19 19.02 -15.84
CA MET A 65 -26.76 17.84 -16.61
C MET A 65 -25.66 17.06 -15.91
N ASP A 66 -24.72 17.73 -15.23
CA ASP A 66 -23.67 17.05 -14.45
C ASP A 66 -24.30 16.37 -13.22
N ALA A 67 -25.31 16.98 -12.60
CA ALA A 67 -26.08 16.36 -11.52
C ALA A 67 -26.92 15.17 -12.00
N LEU A 68 -27.45 15.22 -13.23
CA LEU A 68 -28.20 14.12 -13.86
C LEU A 68 -27.29 12.97 -14.31
N THR A 69 -26.07 13.28 -14.76
CA THR A 69 -25.07 12.29 -15.19
C THR A 69 -24.14 11.86 -14.06
N ASN A 70 -24.12 12.56 -12.94
CA ASN A 70 -23.38 12.17 -11.75
C ASN A 70 -24.14 11.04 -11.03
N ASN A 71 -24.24 9.91 -11.72
CA ASN A 71 -24.71 8.68 -11.12
C ASN A 71 -23.67 8.27 -10.07
N GLU A 72 -23.98 8.40 -8.79
CA GLU A 72 -23.17 7.89 -7.67
C GLU A 72 -22.99 6.38 -7.78
N LYS A 73 -23.84 5.72 -8.56
CA LYS A 73 -23.78 4.29 -8.87
C LYS A 73 -22.74 3.98 -9.93
N SER A 74 -22.01 2.91 -9.71
CA SER A 74 -21.09 2.27 -10.63
C SER A 74 -21.44 0.78 -10.72
N TYR A 75 -20.76 0.03 -11.55
CA TYR A 75 -20.96 -1.41 -11.66
C TYR A 75 -19.60 -2.11 -11.57
N THR A 76 -19.58 -3.30 -10.96
CA THR A 76 -18.44 -4.20 -10.98
C THR A 76 -18.23 -4.77 -12.39
N ALA A 77 -17.11 -5.43 -12.65
CA ALA A 77 -16.90 -6.13 -13.91
C ALA A 77 -17.93 -7.25 -14.16
N ASN A 78 -18.59 -7.71 -13.12
CA ASN A 78 -19.65 -8.73 -13.15
C ASN A 78 -21.06 -8.12 -13.02
N ASP A 79 -21.24 -6.86 -13.43
CA ASP A 79 -22.50 -6.10 -13.42
C ASP A 79 -23.17 -5.93 -12.03
N GLY A 80 -22.45 -6.22 -10.93
CA GLY A 80 -22.92 -5.94 -9.57
C GLY A 80 -22.99 -4.45 -9.29
N THR A 81 -24.02 -3.97 -8.61
CA THR A 81 -24.16 -2.56 -8.24
C THR A 81 -23.06 -2.15 -7.24
N ALA A 82 -22.32 -1.11 -7.58
CA ALA A 82 -21.28 -0.49 -6.76
C ALA A 82 -21.44 1.03 -6.73
N TYR A 83 -20.55 1.73 -6.06
CA TYR A 83 -20.54 3.20 -5.97
C TYR A 83 -19.17 3.75 -6.38
N ARG A 84 -19.14 4.97 -6.88
CA ARG A 84 -17.89 5.65 -7.27
C ARG A 84 -17.14 6.25 -6.09
N THR A 85 -17.84 6.56 -5.02
CA THR A 85 -17.30 7.15 -3.80
C THR A 85 -18.03 6.60 -2.58
N SER A 86 -17.34 6.50 -1.46
CA SER A 86 -17.93 6.19 -0.16
C SER A 86 -18.66 7.40 0.46
N GLY A 87 -18.44 8.61 -0.07
CA GLY A 87 -18.89 9.87 0.52
C GLY A 87 -17.81 10.53 1.39
N SER A 88 -16.63 9.92 1.57
CA SER A 88 -15.47 10.47 2.26
C SER A 88 -14.22 10.25 1.40
N ALA A 89 -13.56 11.32 0.97
CA ALA A 89 -12.37 11.19 0.13
C ALA A 89 -11.20 10.50 0.86
N LEU A 90 -11.11 10.64 2.18
CA LEU A 90 -10.12 9.94 2.99
C LEU A 90 -10.35 8.41 2.98
N VAL A 91 -11.61 7.97 3.08
CA VAL A 91 -11.96 6.54 2.99
C VAL A 91 -11.70 6.01 1.59
N ASP A 92 -12.09 6.77 0.55
CA ASP A 92 -11.85 6.40 -0.85
C ASP A 92 -10.36 6.25 -1.13
N LEU A 93 -9.54 7.20 -0.65
CA LEU A 93 -8.09 7.16 -0.76
C LEU A 93 -7.51 5.91 -0.07
N ASN A 94 -7.97 5.59 1.15
CA ASN A 94 -7.52 4.41 1.87
C ASN A 94 -7.98 3.11 1.19
N PHE A 95 -9.22 3.07 0.70
CA PHE A 95 -9.78 1.88 0.04
C PHE A 95 -9.13 1.60 -1.32
N SER A 96 -8.56 2.64 -1.96
CA SER A 96 -7.87 2.55 -3.25
C SER A 96 -6.39 2.15 -3.15
N VAL A 97 -5.84 1.86 -1.98
CA VAL A 97 -4.41 1.55 -1.79
C VAL A 97 -3.88 0.48 -2.75
N PRO A 98 -4.57 -0.62 -3.05
CA PRO A 98 -4.11 -1.58 -4.04
C PRO A 98 -3.95 -0.99 -5.44
N ALA A 99 -4.90 -0.18 -5.92
CA ALA A 99 -4.83 0.51 -7.20
C ALA A 99 -3.72 1.58 -7.21
N LEU A 100 -3.54 2.31 -6.10
CA LEU A 100 -2.43 3.25 -5.91
C LEU A 100 -1.06 2.56 -6.01
N ARG A 101 -0.95 1.29 -5.59
CA ARG A 101 0.29 0.49 -5.74
C ARG A 101 0.62 0.28 -7.22
N GLN A 102 -0.37 -0.06 -8.06
CA GLN A 102 -0.16 -0.19 -9.50
C GLN A 102 0.22 1.15 -10.13
N ALA A 103 -0.49 2.22 -9.81
CA ALA A 103 -0.17 3.57 -10.27
C ALA A 103 1.27 4.00 -9.93
N ALA A 104 1.75 3.64 -8.75
CA ALA A 104 3.12 3.93 -8.33
C ALA A 104 4.16 3.08 -9.12
N VAL A 105 3.86 1.82 -9.42
CA VAL A 105 4.72 0.98 -10.28
C VAL A 105 4.83 1.58 -11.68
N ASP A 106 3.72 2.01 -12.27
CA ASP A 106 3.69 2.62 -13.60
C ASP A 106 4.43 3.98 -13.61
N PHE A 107 4.32 4.75 -12.55
CA PHE A 107 5.04 6.01 -12.38
C PHE A 107 6.56 5.83 -12.41
N TYR A 108 7.09 4.77 -11.76
CA TYR A 108 8.52 4.48 -11.73
C TYR A 108 9.00 3.61 -12.89
N SER A 109 8.10 2.96 -13.62
CA SER A 109 8.44 2.13 -14.78
C SER A 109 8.71 2.99 -16.01
N LYS A 110 9.77 2.66 -16.75
CA LYS A 110 10.05 3.27 -18.06
C LYS A 110 9.23 2.62 -19.20
N SER A 111 8.61 1.48 -18.95
CA SER A 111 7.76 0.79 -19.91
C SER A 111 6.30 1.10 -19.62
N LYS A 112 5.60 1.70 -20.58
CA LYS A 112 4.14 1.78 -20.50
C LYS A 112 3.57 0.37 -20.50
N HIS A 113 2.79 0.04 -19.50
CA HIS A 113 2.17 -1.27 -19.38
C HIS A 113 1.18 -1.51 -20.51
N ASN A 114 1.08 -2.76 -20.96
CA ASN A 114 0.10 -3.15 -21.98
C ASN A 114 -1.28 -3.25 -21.29
N ARG A 115 -2.06 -2.16 -21.33
CA ARG A 115 -3.40 -2.04 -20.74
C ARG A 115 -4.47 -2.90 -21.44
N TYR A 116 -4.06 -3.73 -22.42
CA TYR A 116 -4.98 -4.45 -23.31
C TYR A 116 -5.79 -5.58 -22.65
N PHE A 117 -5.45 -6.03 -21.45
CA PHE A 117 -6.13 -7.19 -20.85
C PHE A 117 -7.40 -6.86 -20.05
N TYR A 118 -7.58 -5.62 -19.55
CA TYR A 118 -8.67 -5.28 -18.61
C TYR A 118 -9.43 -3.99 -18.93
N GLY A 119 -9.24 -3.40 -20.12
CA GLY A 119 -9.83 -2.10 -20.46
C GLY A 119 -9.09 -0.91 -19.84
N GLU A 120 -9.04 0.22 -20.55
CA GLU A 120 -8.33 1.44 -20.09
C GLU A 120 -8.98 2.06 -18.83
N ASP A 121 -10.26 1.78 -18.60
CA ASP A 121 -11.05 2.37 -17.51
C ASP A 121 -10.92 1.65 -16.16
N CYS A 122 -10.23 0.49 -16.09
CA CYS A 122 -10.15 -0.32 -14.88
C CYS A 122 -8.89 -0.09 -14.03
N THR A 123 -7.92 0.70 -14.49
CA THR A 123 -6.66 0.94 -13.77
C THR A 123 -6.45 2.41 -13.47
N MET A 124 -6.05 2.70 -12.22
CA MET A 124 -5.69 4.04 -11.78
C MET A 124 -4.31 4.42 -12.32
N ASP A 125 -4.16 5.60 -12.89
CA ASP A 125 -2.86 6.15 -13.24
C ASP A 125 -2.31 7.08 -12.12
N ALA A 126 -1.07 7.58 -12.32
CA ALA A 126 -0.45 8.46 -11.32
C ALA A 126 -1.13 9.84 -11.21
N VAL A 127 -1.89 10.27 -12.21
CA VAL A 127 -2.63 11.53 -12.19
C VAL A 127 -3.91 11.34 -11.38
N ASP A 128 -4.64 10.26 -11.60
CA ASP A 128 -5.83 9.90 -10.83
C ASP A 128 -5.49 9.65 -9.36
N ALA A 129 -4.38 8.96 -9.11
CA ALA A 129 -3.86 8.75 -7.77
C ALA A 129 -3.58 10.07 -7.04
N LEU A 130 -2.96 11.03 -7.73
CA LEU A 130 -2.68 12.35 -7.17
C LEU A 130 -3.97 13.16 -6.97
N ARG A 131 -4.92 13.08 -7.92
CA ARG A 131 -6.23 13.76 -7.79
C ARG A 131 -6.97 13.27 -6.54
N LEU A 132 -7.06 11.95 -6.35
CA LEU A 132 -7.70 11.37 -5.17
C LEU A 132 -7.03 11.82 -3.86
N PHE A 133 -5.70 11.88 -3.84
CA PHE A 133 -4.97 12.41 -2.69
C PHE A 133 -5.27 13.90 -2.44
N ILE A 134 -5.29 14.73 -3.49
CA ILE A 134 -5.56 16.16 -3.36
C ILE A 134 -6.99 16.37 -2.87
N THR A 135 -7.98 15.65 -3.40
CA THR A 135 -9.37 15.73 -2.93
C THR A 135 -9.47 15.41 -1.44
N SER A 136 -8.80 14.36 -0.98
CA SER A 136 -8.73 14.05 0.45
C SER A 136 -8.01 15.14 1.26
N TYR A 137 -6.95 15.72 0.71
CA TYR A 137 -6.20 16.79 1.37
C TYR A 137 -7.02 18.08 1.49
N GLU A 138 -7.84 18.40 0.49
CA GLU A 138 -8.73 19.57 0.51
C GLU A 138 -9.88 19.38 1.51
N GLU A 139 -10.39 18.16 1.70
CA GLU A 139 -11.41 17.84 2.71
C GLU A 139 -10.84 17.89 4.13
N ASP A 140 -9.70 17.20 4.37
CA ASP A 140 -9.07 17.10 5.67
C ASP A 140 -7.54 16.96 5.56
N PRO A 141 -6.81 18.10 5.52
CA PRO A 141 -5.35 18.10 5.34
C PRO A 141 -4.61 17.29 6.40
N LEU A 142 -5.05 17.38 7.66
CA LEU A 142 -4.37 16.74 8.77
C LEU A 142 -4.47 15.21 8.69
N TYR A 143 -5.69 14.68 8.50
CA TYR A 143 -5.88 13.24 8.41
C TYR A 143 -5.31 12.66 7.12
N THR A 144 -5.29 13.41 6.02
CA THR A 144 -4.61 12.98 4.79
C THR A 144 -3.10 12.87 4.99
N MET A 145 -2.46 13.76 5.73
CA MET A 145 -1.04 13.65 6.06
C MET A 145 -0.76 12.53 7.10
N LYS A 146 -1.65 12.29 8.06
CA LYS A 146 -1.60 11.10 8.93
C LYS A 146 -1.72 9.81 8.10
N TRP A 147 -2.66 9.75 7.15
CA TRP A 147 -2.80 8.64 6.24
C TRP A 147 -1.51 8.40 5.42
N LEU A 148 -0.86 9.45 4.94
CA LEU A 148 0.40 9.33 4.21
C LEU A 148 1.50 8.68 5.07
N MET A 149 1.61 9.06 6.36
CA MET A 149 2.51 8.38 7.30
C MET A 149 2.10 6.92 7.50
N TYR A 150 0.81 6.64 7.70
CA TYR A 150 0.26 5.29 7.90
C TYR A 150 0.52 4.37 6.71
N VAL A 151 0.31 4.87 5.49
CA VAL A 151 0.63 4.13 4.25
C VAL A 151 2.07 3.66 4.25
N ARG A 152 3.02 4.48 4.72
CA ARG A 152 4.44 4.12 4.73
C ARG A 152 4.87 3.31 5.93
N HIS A 153 4.26 3.46 7.07
CA HIS A 153 4.73 2.87 8.33
C HIS A 153 4.89 1.35 8.22
N ILE A 154 6.15 0.86 8.35
CA ILE A 154 6.50 -0.55 8.07
C ILE A 154 5.88 -1.52 9.08
N LYS A 155 5.78 -1.11 10.35
CA LYS A 155 5.33 -1.99 11.45
C LYS A 155 3.85 -1.78 11.80
N LEU A 156 3.40 -0.55 11.86
CA LEU A 156 2.08 -0.19 12.36
C LEU A 156 1.09 0.19 11.25
N GLY A 157 1.56 0.34 10.02
CA GLY A 157 0.75 0.75 8.87
C GLY A 157 0.76 -0.23 7.72
N LEU A 158 0.54 0.28 6.51
CA LEU A 158 0.38 -0.54 5.31
C LEU A 158 1.72 -0.98 4.70
N GLY A 159 2.84 -0.31 5.00
CA GLY A 159 4.16 -0.65 4.48
C GLY A 159 4.35 -0.36 2.98
N GLU A 160 3.45 0.44 2.38
CA GLU A 160 3.46 0.80 0.97
C GLU A 160 4.56 1.81 0.66
N ARG A 161 5.63 1.34 0.05
CA ARG A 161 6.82 2.15 -0.21
C ARG A 161 6.66 3.07 -1.41
N ASP A 162 6.25 2.51 -2.53
CA ASP A 162 6.30 3.22 -3.81
C ASP A 162 5.12 4.19 -3.93
N VAL A 163 3.95 3.86 -3.37
CA VAL A 163 2.82 4.78 -3.19
C VAL A 163 3.25 6.00 -2.39
N PHE A 164 3.82 5.80 -1.21
CA PHE A 164 4.30 6.88 -0.35
C PHE A 164 5.31 7.79 -1.06
N ARG A 165 6.32 7.20 -1.72
CA ARG A 165 7.36 7.96 -2.42
C ARG A 165 6.78 8.78 -3.57
N MET A 166 5.89 8.18 -4.38
CA MET A 166 5.21 8.87 -5.48
C MET A 166 4.43 10.07 -4.96
N MET A 167 3.56 9.86 -3.95
CA MET A 167 2.74 10.93 -3.37
C MET A 167 3.62 12.03 -2.77
N LEU A 168 4.57 11.66 -1.92
CA LEU A 168 5.41 12.63 -1.22
C LEU A 168 6.30 13.44 -2.18
N THR A 169 6.83 12.82 -3.24
CA THR A 169 7.59 13.54 -4.27
C THR A 169 6.70 14.54 -5.03
N LYS A 170 5.49 14.12 -5.41
CA LYS A 170 4.56 15.01 -6.12
C LYS A 170 4.13 16.18 -5.27
N ILE A 171 3.72 15.93 -4.03
CA ILE A 171 3.31 16.98 -3.08
C ILE A 171 4.50 17.87 -2.71
N GLY A 172 5.70 17.29 -2.56
CA GLY A 172 6.91 18.03 -2.23
C GLY A 172 7.37 19.00 -3.31
N ASN A 173 6.94 18.78 -4.55
CA ASN A 173 7.17 19.75 -5.62
C ASN A 173 6.18 20.93 -5.56
N LEU A 174 5.00 20.76 -4.95
CA LEU A 174 3.97 21.78 -4.75
C LEU A 174 4.15 22.53 -3.41
N TYR A 175 4.41 21.79 -2.33
CA TYR A 175 4.51 22.28 -0.96
C TYR A 175 5.83 21.85 -0.30
N PRO A 176 7.00 22.31 -0.81
CA PRO A 176 8.30 21.75 -0.42
C PRO A 176 8.67 21.98 1.05
N GLU A 177 8.30 23.11 1.63
CA GLU A 177 8.59 23.44 3.03
C GLU A 177 7.78 22.56 3.99
N MET A 178 6.49 22.37 3.72
CA MET A 178 5.62 21.49 4.48
C MET A 178 6.12 20.04 4.43
N VAL A 179 6.47 19.55 3.24
CA VAL A 179 6.96 18.17 3.07
C VAL A 179 8.32 17.99 3.72
N LEU A 180 9.21 18.98 3.64
CA LEU A 180 10.49 18.94 4.36
C LEU A 180 10.27 18.86 5.87
N GLN A 181 9.36 19.69 6.42
CA GLN A 181 9.00 19.65 7.83
C GLN A 181 8.37 18.31 8.23
N PHE A 182 7.49 17.77 7.39
CA PHE A 182 6.90 16.44 7.60
C PHE A 182 7.98 15.36 7.67
N ILE A 183 8.91 15.30 6.71
CA ILE A 183 9.97 14.28 6.68
C ILE A 183 10.88 14.38 7.92
N ILE A 184 11.30 15.59 8.29
CA ILE A 184 12.21 15.83 9.41
C ILE A 184 11.50 15.64 10.74
N GLY A 185 10.34 16.26 10.90
CA GLY A 185 9.61 16.27 12.17
C GLY A 185 9.03 14.92 12.56
N THR A 186 8.61 14.12 11.59
CA THR A 186 8.14 12.74 11.83
C THR A 186 9.28 11.71 11.84
N GLU A 187 10.51 12.14 11.56
CA GLU A 187 11.67 11.25 11.46
C GLU A 187 11.42 10.06 10.53
N LEU A 188 11.12 10.34 9.24
CA LEU A 188 10.77 9.33 8.23
C LEU A 188 11.64 8.06 8.28
N TRP A 189 12.91 8.19 8.59
CA TRP A 189 13.85 7.06 8.66
C TRP A 189 13.55 6.05 9.76
N ASN A 190 12.71 6.39 10.75
CA ASN A 190 12.33 5.50 11.87
C ASN A 190 11.12 4.62 11.52
N TYR A 191 10.10 5.15 10.87
CA TYR A 191 8.91 4.38 10.47
C TYR A 191 8.96 3.92 9.01
N GLY A 192 9.73 4.60 8.17
CA GLY A 192 10.10 4.24 6.82
C GLY A 192 11.52 3.68 6.76
N ARG A 193 12.32 4.23 5.84
CA ARG A 193 13.72 3.86 5.65
C ARG A 193 14.53 5.04 5.12
N TRP A 194 15.84 5.00 5.29
CA TRP A 194 16.75 5.96 4.67
C TRP A 194 16.73 5.91 3.13
N ASP A 195 16.35 4.79 2.52
CA ASP A 195 16.18 4.72 1.06
C ASP A 195 14.97 5.52 0.57
N ASP A 196 13.96 5.76 1.40
CA ASP A 196 12.86 6.68 1.08
C ASP A 196 13.36 8.13 1.00
N VAL A 197 14.12 8.55 2.01
CA VAL A 197 14.74 9.90 2.04
C VAL A 197 15.65 10.11 0.82
N LEU A 198 16.51 9.14 0.53
CA LEU A 198 17.40 9.19 -0.63
C LEU A 198 16.63 9.24 -1.95
N ARG A 199 15.56 8.45 -2.09
CA ARG A 199 14.76 8.42 -3.32
C ARG A 199 14.06 9.76 -3.55
N ILE A 200 13.42 10.32 -2.51
CA ILE A 200 12.77 11.64 -2.59
C ILE A 200 13.81 12.72 -2.91
N PHE A 201 14.99 12.66 -2.31
CA PHE A 201 16.11 13.57 -2.61
C PHE A 201 16.52 13.53 -4.09
N PHE A 202 16.61 12.33 -4.69
CA PHE A 202 17.01 12.19 -6.10
C PHE A 202 15.88 12.53 -7.08
N ASP A 203 14.62 12.33 -6.70
CA ASP A 203 13.46 12.47 -7.60
C ASP A 203 12.82 13.87 -7.55
N THR A 204 13.03 14.65 -6.47
CA THR A 204 12.42 15.97 -6.35
C THR A 204 12.98 16.96 -7.36
N THR A 205 12.11 17.80 -7.91
CA THR A 205 12.48 18.95 -8.75
C THR A 205 12.52 20.26 -7.94
N SER A 206 12.09 20.24 -6.66
CA SER A 206 12.13 21.40 -5.78
C SER A 206 13.52 21.61 -5.18
N GLY A 207 14.12 22.77 -5.43
CA GLY A 207 15.41 23.15 -4.82
C GLY A 207 15.35 23.20 -3.29
N ILE A 208 14.25 23.70 -2.71
CA ILE A 208 14.06 23.78 -1.26
C ILE A 208 14.09 22.40 -0.62
N LEU A 209 13.33 21.47 -1.20
CA LEU A 209 13.27 20.09 -0.70
C LEU A 209 14.60 19.35 -0.90
N HIS A 210 15.21 19.51 -2.07
CA HIS A 210 16.51 18.93 -2.38
C HIS A 210 17.61 19.40 -1.42
N ASP A 211 17.74 20.72 -1.20
CA ASP A 211 18.75 21.28 -0.32
C ASP A 211 18.52 20.91 1.14
N GLY A 212 17.25 20.93 1.57
CA GLY A 212 16.85 20.53 2.92
C GLY A 212 17.20 19.07 3.21
N LEU A 213 16.79 18.15 2.35
CA LEU A 213 17.11 16.71 2.47
C LEU A 213 18.62 16.45 2.33
N GLY A 214 19.30 17.19 1.46
CA GLY A 214 20.75 17.13 1.33
C GLY A 214 21.47 17.43 2.65
N LYS A 215 21.05 18.47 3.38
CA LYS A 215 21.57 18.78 4.72
C LYS A 215 21.32 17.64 5.72
N VAL A 216 20.13 17.05 5.71
CA VAL A 216 19.79 15.90 6.58
C VAL A 216 20.71 14.72 6.30
N ILE A 217 20.86 14.34 5.02
CA ILE A 217 21.73 13.25 4.58
C ILE A 217 23.19 13.50 4.97
N ALA A 218 23.70 14.71 4.69
CA ALA A 218 25.08 15.06 4.99
C ALA A 218 25.38 15.04 6.51
N ASN A 219 24.47 15.58 7.31
CA ASN A 219 24.60 15.59 8.76
C ASN A 219 24.58 14.16 9.34
N GLN A 220 23.66 13.31 8.85
CA GLN A 220 23.60 11.93 9.31
C GLN A 220 24.83 11.13 8.91
N PHE A 221 25.32 11.31 7.67
CA PHE A 221 26.56 10.65 7.23
C PHE A 221 27.76 11.03 8.12
N ARG A 222 27.91 12.32 8.49
CA ARG A 222 28.96 12.76 9.40
C ARG A 222 28.83 12.14 10.79
N ARG A 223 27.60 12.08 11.34
CA ARG A 223 27.32 11.40 12.62
C ARG A 223 27.70 9.92 12.57
N ASP A 224 27.33 9.23 11.49
CA ASP A 224 27.64 7.80 11.30
C ASP A 224 29.17 7.56 11.22
N VAL A 225 29.92 8.46 10.57
CA VAL A 225 31.38 8.37 10.51
C VAL A 225 32.01 8.53 11.90
N ILE A 226 31.53 9.49 12.69
CA ILE A 226 32.01 9.71 14.06
C ILE A 226 31.63 8.52 14.95
N GLY A 227 30.37 8.10 14.96
CA GLY A 227 29.88 6.98 15.77
C GLY A 227 30.61 5.67 15.46
N CYS A 228 30.83 5.38 14.20
CA CYS A 228 31.66 4.22 13.80
C CYS A 228 33.10 4.31 14.33
N GLY A 229 33.67 5.50 14.39
CA GLY A 229 35.02 5.72 14.96
C GLY A 229 35.06 5.48 16.48
N LEU A 230 33.96 5.73 17.17
CA LEU A 230 33.80 5.51 18.61
C LEU A 230 33.32 4.08 18.96
N GLY A 231 32.93 3.28 17.96
CA GLY A 231 32.34 1.95 18.19
C GLY A 231 30.83 1.98 18.50
N ASP A 232 30.18 3.14 18.35
CA ASP A 232 28.76 3.32 18.59
C ASP A 232 27.90 2.72 17.46
N SER A 233 26.62 2.51 17.74
CA SER A 233 25.62 2.15 16.72
C SER A 233 25.45 3.30 15.73
N ILE A 234 25.34 2.98 14.45
CA ILE A 234 25.15 3.94 13.35
C ILE A 234 23.84 3.70 12.63
N SER A 235 23.39 4.71 11.88
CA SER A 235 22.16 4.61 11.11
C SER A 235 22.26 3.65 9.91
N LEU A 236 21.11 3.27 9.34
CA LEU A 236 21.07 2.47 8.12
C LEU A 236 21.27 3.30 6.83
N LEU A 237 21.56 4.60 6.92
CA LEU A 237 21.76 5.46 5.74
C LEU A 237 22.78 4.87 4.77
N VAL A 238 23.94 4.49 5.28
CA VAL A 238 25.06 4.00 4.44
C VAL A 238 24.78 2.66 3.76
N LYS A 239 23.85 1.87 4.28
CA LYS A 239 23.35 0.67 3.60
C LYS A 239 22.72 1.00 2.25
N TRP A 240 21.99 2.12 2.18
CA TRP A 240 21.20 2.53 1.02
C TRP A 240 21.91 3.53 0.10
N MET A 241 22.93 4.24 0.58
CA MET A 241 23.72 5.12 -0.26
C MET A 241 24.35 4.35 -1.44
N PRO A 242 24.26 4.86 -2.68
CA PRO A 242 24.80 4.17 -3.85
C PRO A 242 26.34 4.10 -3.81
N SER A 243 26.90 3.02 -4.36
CA SER A 243 28.36 2.88 -4.54
C SER A 243 28.79 3.50 -5.86
N ASN A 244 29.94 4.18 -5.87
CA ASN A 244 30.48 4.80 -7.08
C ASN A 244 31.18 3.81 -8.03
N ASN A 245 31.42 2.57 -7.60
CA ASN A 245 32.08 1.50 -8.38
C ASN A 245 31.08 0.38 -8.82
N THR A 246 29.78 0.66 -8.81
CA THR A 246 28.74 -0.28 -9.28
C THR A 246 28.68 -0.32 -10.82
N SER A 247 28.19 -1.42 -11.40
CA SER A 247 27.94 -1.54 -12.84
C SER A 247 26.79 -0.64 -13.34
N SER A 248 25.80 -0.33 -12.50
CA SER A 248 24.67 0.54 -12.86
C SER A 248 25.12 1.98 -13.09
N LYS A 249 24.85 2.51 -14.29
CA LYS A 249 25.11 3.91 -14.65
C LYS A 249 24.30 4.87 -13.78
N GLU A 250 23.04 4.57 -13.53
CA GLU A 250 22.15 5.36 -12.68
C GLU A 250 22.72 5.47 -11.26
N LYS A 251 23.09 4.34 -10.64
CA LYS A 251 23.67 4.34 -9.28
C LYS A 251 25.02 5.05 -9.19
N ARG A 252 25.82 5.05 -10.25
CA ARG A 252 27.04 5.87 -10.30
C ARG A 252 26.74 7.36 -10.35
N SER A 253 25.71 7.76 -11.11
CA SER A 253 25.24 9.15 -11.17
C SER A 253 24.72 9.63 -9.81
N GLU A 254 23.85 8.84 -9.14
CA GLU A 254 23.41 9.13 -7.78
C GLU A 254 24.58 9.25 -6.79
N ALA A 255 25.58 8.36 -6.88
CA ALA A 255 26.77 8.44 -6.05
C ALA A 255 27.58 9.71 -6.30
N ALA A 256 27.68 10.18 -7.56
CA ALA A 256 28.36 11.42 -7.90
C ALA A 256 27.65 12.66 -7.29
N ILE A 257 26.32 12.66 -7.28
CA ILE A 257 25.52 13.72 -6.61
C ILE A 257 25.85 13.75 -5.11
N LEU A 258 25.87 12.58 -4.44
CA LEU A 258 26.20 12.52 -3.00
C LEU A 258 27.66 12.88 -2.72
N GLN A 259 28.61 12.54 -3.60
CA GLN A 259 30.00 12.98 -3.48
C GLN A 259 30.11 14.51 -3.52
N SER A 260 29.42 15.15 -4.46
CA SER A 260 29.33 16.62 -4.56
C SER A 260 28.70 17.23 -3.31
N LEU A 261 27.57 16.69 -2.85
CA LEU A 261 26.87 17.12 -1.64
C LEU A 261 27.76 17.05 -0.38
N LEU A 262 28.57 16.00 -0.28
CA LEU A 262 29.44 15.76 0.88
C LEU A 262 30.81 16.44 0.73
N HIS A 263 31.09 17.05 -0.41
CA HIS A 263 32.40 17.62 -0.78
C HIS A 263 33.56 16.60 -0.68
N LEU A 264 33.32 15.36 -1.16
CA LEU A 264 34.27 14.25 -1.09
C LEU A 264 34.71 13.83 -2.48
N SER A 265 36.01 13.52 -2.60
CA SER A 265 36.53 12.82 -3.78
C SER A 265 35.98 11.39 -3.83
N ALA A 266 36.08 10.74 -4.98
CA ALA A 266 35.63 9.37 -5.17
C ALA A 266 36.24 8.36 -4.17
N ARG A 267 37.47 8.58 -3.76
CA ARG A 267 38.19 7.75 -2.77
C ARG A 267 37.70 8.03 -1.35
N GLU A 268 37.50 9.31 -0.99
CA GLU A 268 37.04 9.76 0.32
C GLU A 268 35.57 9.37 0.55
N TYR A 269 34.78 9.26 -0.48
CA TYR A 269 33.44 8.71 -0.41
C TYR A 269 33.44 7.18 -0.19
N ARG A 270 34.20 6.44 -1.02
CA ARG A 270 34.20 4.98 -1.02
C ARG A 270 34.76 4.36 0.25
N LYS A 271 35.87 4.89 0.80
CA LYS A 271 36.54 4.30 1.97
C LYS A 271 35.65 4.31 3.23
N PRO A 272 35.12 5.47 3.68
CA PRO A 272 34.17 5.49 4.81
C PRO A 272 32.95 4.62 4.56
N LEU A 273 32.34 4.70 3.36
CA LEU A 273 31.16 3.90 3.03
C LEU A 273 31.40 2.40 3.19
N SER A 274 32.58 1.90 2.79
CA SER A 274 32.95 0.49 2.99
C SER A 274 33.12 0.14 4.46
N LYS A 275 33.77 1.00 5.26
CA LYS A 275 34.01 0.80 6.69
C LYS A 275 32.69 0.82 7.48
N LEU A 276 31.82 1.79 7.18
CA LEU A 276 30.52 1.91 7.82
C LEU A 276 29.61 0.71 7.52
N ARG A 277 29.61 0.20 6.29
CA ARG A 277 28.87 -1.02 5.92
C ARG A 277 29.42 -2.28 6.58
N GLU A 278 30.70 -2.31 6.87
CA GLU A 278 31.30 -3.38 7.66
C GLU A 278 30.83 -3.34 9.10
N HIS A 279 30.82 -2.16 9.70
CA HIS A 279 30.32 -1.93 11.05
C HIS A 279 28.84 -2.31 11.22
N LEU A 280 28.00 -2.09 10.18
CA LEU A 280 26.59 -2.50 10.17
C LEU A 280 26.37 -4.01 10.01
N GLU A 281 27.41 -4.80 9.77
CA GLU A 281 27.32 -6.26 9.58
C GLU A 281 26.26 -6.71 8.54
N VAL A 282 26.11 -5.96 7.45
CA VAL A 282 25.08 -6.22 6.44
C VAL A 282 25.21 -7.62 5.86
N VAL A 283 24.12 -8.41 5.92
CA VAL A 283 24.07 -9.80 5.44
C VAL A 283 24.50 -9.94 3.98
N ASP A 284 23.99 -9.06 3.10
CA ASP A 284 24.36 -9.05 1.67
C ASP A 284 25.88 -8.90 1.45
N ARG A 285 26.57 -8.12 2.28
CA ARG A 285 28.01 -7.96 2.21
C ARG A 285 28.75 -9.22 2.67
N LYS A 286 28.36 -9.80 3.82
CA LYS A 286 28.97 -11.05 4.31
C LYS A 286 28.79 -12.18 3.29
N ALA A 287 27.60 -12.29 2.69
CA ALA A 287 27.31 -13.27 1.64
C ALA A 287 28.20 -13.05 0.40
N SER A 288 28.37 -11.80 -0.08
CA SER A 288 29.20 -11.50 -1.24
C SER A 288 30.71 -11.74 -1.00
N LEU A 289 31.16 -11.68 0.24
CA LEU A 289 32.53 -12.01 0.66
C LEU A 289 32.69 -13.50 1.03
N ASN A 290 31.68 -14.32 0.82
CA ASN A 290 31.65 -15.74 1.20
C ASN A 290 31.91 -15.99 2.71
N GLN A 291 31.53 -15.03 3.56
CA GLN A 291 31.69 -15.08 5.03
C GLN A 291 30.42 -15.58 5.70
N TRP A 292 29.85 -16.70 5.25
CA TRP A 292 28.59 -17.25 5.73
C TRP A 292 28.63 -17.62 7.21
N ASN A 293 29.74 -18.15 7.69
CA ASN A 293 29.98 -18.52 9.09
C ASN A 293 30.01 -17.32 10.06
N ALA A 294 30.22 -16.10 9.56
CA ALA A 294 30.20 -14.88 10.35
C ALA A 294 28.79 -14.27 10.52
N ILE A 295 27.76 -14.85 9.89
CA ILE A 295 26.38 -14.35 9.97
C ILE A 295 25.75 -14.80 11.29
N ASN A 296 25.23 -13.83 12.08
CA ASN A 296 24.41 -14.11 13.24
C ASN A 296 22.94 -14.24 12.81
N TYR A 297 22.38 -15.44 12.85
CA TYR A 297 21.02 -15.72 12.39
C TYR A 297 19.93 -14.99 13.20
N ASN A 298 20.16 -14.70 14.48
CA ASN A 298 19.22 -13.92 15.30
C ASN A 298 19.04 -12.48 14.81
N HIS A 299 20.04 -11.94 14.10
CA HIS A 299 20.04 -10.56 13.60
C HIS A 299 19.69 -10.47 12.11
N VAL A 300 19.45 -11.59 11.44
CA VAL A 300 19.07 -11.58 10.01
C VAL A 300 17.66 -10.98 9.86
N PRO A 301 17.49 -9.93 9.03
CA PRO A 301 16.16 -9.36 8.78
C PRO A 301 15.22 -10.35 8.10
N SER A 302 13.92 -10.21 8.33
CA SER A 302 12.86 -11.11 7.81
C SER A 302 12.98 -11.38 6.31
N LYS A 303 13.05 -10.34 5.48
CA LYS A 303 13.19 -10.49 4.02
C LYS A 303 14.52 -11.08 3.59
N ALA A 304 15.59 -10.89 4.36
CA ALA A 304 16.87 -11.55 4.09
C ALA A 304 16.82 -13.04 4.44
N ASN A 305 16.12 -13.42 5.52
CA ASN A 305 15.85 -14.83 5.84
C ASN A 305 15.12 -15.53 4.68
N LEU A 306 14.08 -14.91 4.14
CA LEU A 306 13.34 -15.46 3.00
C LEU A 306 14.22 -15.51 1.73
N LYS A 307 14.88 -14.41 1.38
CA LYS A 307 15.71 -14.27 0.16
C LYS A 307 16.86 -15.25 0.13
N TYR A 308 17.59 -15.40 1.23
CA TYR A 308 18.80 -16.21 1.30
C TYR A 308 18.60 -17.62 1.89
N ARG A 309 17.35 -18.07 2.11
CA ARG A 309 17.05 -19.34 2.78
C ARG A 309 17.80 -20.54 2.19
N ASN A 310 17.78 -20.67 0.87
CA ASN A 310 18.49 -21.73 0.17
C ASN A 310 20.02 -21.54 0.18
N ALA A 311 20.49 -20.29 0.12
CA ALA A 311 21.91 -19.99 0.17
C ALA A 311 22.51 -20.30 1.56
N PHE A 312 21.79 -20.00 2.64
CA PHE A 312 22.23 -20.36 4.00
C PHE A 312 22.35 -21.88 4.16
N LEU A 313 21.39 -22.66 3.67
CA LEU A 313 21.47 -24.11 3.70
C LEU A 313 22.61 -24.65 2.82
N LYS A 314 22.89 -24.01 1.68
CA LYS A 314 23.96 -24.44 0.77
C LYS A 314 25.36 -24.16 1.31
N HIS A 315 25.55 -23.02 2.00
CA HIS A 315 26.88 -22.53 2.36
C HIS A 315 27.20 -22.61 3.86
N ASP A 316 26.21 -22.87 4.72
CA ASP A 316 26.33 -22.94 6.19
C ASP A 316 25.32 -23.93 6.79
N GLU A 317 25.25 -25.12 6.20
CA GLU A 317 24.18 -26.11 6.43
C GLU A 317 24.07 -26.51 7.90
N GLU A 318 25.19 -26.90 8.53
CA GLU A 318 25.19 -27.40 9.91
C GLU A 318 24.67 -26.36 10.91
N ARG A 319 25.24 -25.13 10.87
CA ARG A 319 24.81 -24.06 11.76
C ARG A 319 23.37 -23.64 11.48
N ARG A 320 22.96 -23.60 10.19
CA ARG A 320 21.60 -23.26 9.82
C ARG A 320 20.59 -24.28 10.31
N LYS A 321 20.87 -25.57 10.16
CA LYS A 321 20.03 -26.65 10.70
C LYS A 321 19.94 -26.64 12.22
N ALA A 322 21.07 -26.42 12.91
CA ALA A 322 21.08 -26.28 14.37
C ALA A 322 20.23 -25.11 14.84
N TYR A 323 20.35 -23.94 14.18
CA TYR A 323 19.53 -22.76 14.47
C TYR A 323 18.03 -23.05 14.29
N LEU A 324 17.62 -23.68 13.19
CA LEU A 324 16.22 -24.04 12.95
C LEU A 324 15.70 -25.05 13.97
N ALA A 325 16.49 -26.05 14.34
CA ALA A 325 16.13 -27.02 15.37
C ALA A 325 15.95 -26.36 16.76
N SER A 326 16.75 -25.35 17.08
CA SER A 326 16.58 -24.57 18.32
C SER A 326 15.30 -23.73 18.31
N LEU A 327 14.95 -23.13 17.15
CA LEU A 327 13.67 -22.43 16.98
C LEU A 327 12.46 -23.35 17.20
N GLN A 328 12.50 -24.57 16.63
CA GLN A 328 11.43 -25.57 16.80
C GLN A 328 11.25 -25.99 18.26
N LYS A 329 12.34 -26.06 19.02
CA LYS A 329 12.32 -26.42 20.46
C LYS A 329 11.83 -25.27 21.33
N GLY A 330 11.64 -24.06 20.80
CA GLY A 330 11.26 -22.88 21.56
C GLY A 330 12.39 -22.37 22.48
N ASP A 331 13.64 -22.46 22.02
CA ASP A 331 14.80 -21.93 22.77
C ASP A 331 14.72 -20.40 22.77
N ASP A 332 14.53 -19.81 23.95
CA ASP A 332 14.41 -18.35 24.16
C ASP A 332 15.65 -17.56 23.70
N ALA A 333 16.82 -18.20 23.62
CA ALA A 333 18.05 -17.58 23.12
C ALA A 333 18.09 -17.42 21.60
N VAL A 334 17.17 -18.08 20.88
CA VAL A 334 17.13 -18.13 19.42
C VAL A 334 15.82 -17.54 18.90
N LYS A 335 15.91 -16.57 17.99
CA LYS A 335 14.73 -15.92 17.43
C LYS A 335 14.86 -15.70 15.92
N ILE A 336 13.73 -15.74 15.23
CA ILE A 336 13.61 -15.34 13.83
C ILE A 336 12.82 -14.03 13.73
N ASN A 337 13.37 -13.06 12.99
CA ASN A 337 12.67 -11.79 12.77
C ASN A 337 11.61 -11.98 11.68
N ALA A 338 10.34 -11.70 12.00
CA ALA A 338 9.22 -11.82 11.07
C ALA A 338 8.29 -10.60 11.05
N SER A 339 8.43 -9.66 12.00
CA SER A 339 7.48 -8.55 12.25
C SER A 339 7.25 -7.60 11.08
N SER A 340 8.25 -7.41 10.20
CA SER A 340 8.18 -6.48 9.05
C SER A 340 7.91 -7.18 7.71
N MET A 341 7.46 -8.44 7.74
CA MET A 341 7.16 -9.22 6.55
C MET A 341 5.66 -9.20 6.27
N PHE A 342 5.29 -9.09 5.00
CA PHE A 342 3.92 -9.35 4.60
C PHE A 342 3.63 -10.86 4.67
N LEU A 343 2.43 -11.21 5.10
CA LEU A 343 2.00 -12.61 5.19
C LEU A 343 2.07 -13.32 3.83
N TYR A 344 1.68 -12.63 2.77
CA TYR A 344 1.71 -13.16 1.41
C TYR A 344 3.12 -13.44 0.89
N ASP A 345 4.17 -12.76 1.38
CA ASP A 345 5.56 -13.08 1.01
C ASP A 345 5.91 -14.54 1.39
N ILE A 346 5.34 -15.04 2.50
CA ILE A 346 5.55 -16.41 2.98
C ILE A 346 4.70 -17.40 2.18
N VAL A 347 3.41 -17.08 2.00
CA VAL A 347 2.47 -17.93 1.24
C VAL A 347 2.92 -18.06 -0.21
N GLN A 348 3.27 -16.96 -0.86
CA GLN A 348 3.76 -16.95 -2.25
C GLN A 348 4.99 -17.83 -2.45
N ALA A 349 5.85 -17.95 -1.44
CA ALA A 349 7.03 -18.82 -1.53
C ALA A 349 6.66 -20.33 -1.57
N TYR A 350 5.47 -20.71 -1.12
CA TYR A 350 4.92 -22.07 -1.28
C TYR A 350 4.21 -22.27 -2.62
N LEU A 351 3.68 -21.21 -3.25
CA LEU A 351 2.95 -21.33 -4.50
C LEU A 351 3.93 -21.52 -5.67
N LYS A 352 3.58 -22.38 -6.62
CA LYS A 352 4.28 -22.50 -7.89
C LYS A 352 3.73 -21.47 -8.87
N VAL A 353 4.62 -20.71 -9.48
CA VAL A 353 4.26 -19.58 -10.36
C VAL A 353 3.89 -20.05 -11.78
N ASP A 354 4.14 -21.33 -12.11
CA ASP A 354 4.25 -21.79 -13.50
C ASP A 354 2.92 -22.06 -14.21
N SER A 355 1.77 -22.07 -13.54
CA SER A 355 0.47 -22.17 -14.22
C SER A 355 -0.69 -21.61 -13.39
N TYR A 356 -1.60 -20.93 -14.06
CA TYR A 356 -2.88 -20.42 -13.54
C TYR A 356 -3.78 -21.53 -12.95
N TRP A 357 -3.52 -22.80 -13.30
CA TRP A 357 -4.37 -23.96 -12.99
C TRP A 357 -3.67 -25.01 -12.13
N ASP A 358 -2.39 -24.79 -11.77
CA ASP A 358 -1.64 -25.73 -10.94
C ASP A 358 -1.63 -25.28 -9.48
N SER A 359 -2.56 -25.82 -8.69
CA SER A 359 -2.59 -25.68 -7.23
C SER A 359 -1.47 -26.44 -6.51
N SER A 360 -0.46 -26.91 -7.24
CA SER A 360 0.66 -27.64 -6.64
C SER A 360 1.56 -26.70 -5.85
N LEU A 361 1.91 -27.11 -4.65
CA LEU A 361 2.76 -26.38 -3.74
C LEU A 361 4.21 -26.84 -3.84
N ASN A 362 5.14 -25.90 -3.63
CA ASN A 362 6.54 -26.21 -3.40
C ASN A 362 6.70 -27.18 -2.22
N PRO A 363 7.80 -27.95 -2.14
CA PRO A 363 8.09 -28.82 -1.01
C PRO A 363 8.04 -28.08 0.32
N TYR A 364 7.89 -28.84 1.41
CA TYR A 364 7.97 -28.32 2.77
C TYR A 364 9.28 -27.55 2.98
N ASP A 365 9.18 -26.36 3.59
CA ASP A 365 10.31 -25.47 3.91
C ASP A 365 10.19 -25.01 5.37
N GLU A 366 11.08 -25.51 6.20
CA GLU A 366 11.13 -25.20 7.63
C GLU A 366 11.21 -23.70 7.91
N ILE A 367 11.88 -22.95 7.05
CA ILE A 367 12.06 -21.50 7.24
C ILE A 367 10.74 -20.76 7.03
N LEU A 368 9.94 -21.19 6.05
CA LEU A 368 8.62 -20.61 5.80
C LEU A 368 7.68 -20.89 6.98
N GLU A 369 7.71 -22.11 7.54
CA GLU A 369 6.92 -22.45 8.73
C GLU A 369 7.32 -21.59 9.94
N GLN A 370 8.63 -21.45 10.20
CA GLN A 370 9.12 -20.62 11.31
C GLN A 370 8.80 -19.14 11.13
N LEU A 371 8.90 -18.61 9.92
CA LEU A 371 8.50 -17.23 9.61
C LEU A 371 7.00 -17.01 9.78
N TRP A 372 6.17 -18.01 9.47
CA TRP A 372 4.74 -17.96 9.69
C TRP A 372 4.38 -18.01 11.18
N ASN A 373 4.95 -18.96 11.89
CA ASN A 373 4.68 -19.16 13.33
C ASN A 373 5.19 -17.99 14.19
N ALA A 374 6.21 -17.27 13.73
CA ALA A 374 6.73 -16.08 14.38
C ALA A 374 5.91 -14.79 14.11
N GLN A 375 4.77 -14.88 13.38
CA GLN A 375 3.87 -13.75 13.24
C GLN A 375 3.12 -13.51 14.56
N GLU A 376 3.15 -12.28 15.04
CA GLU A 376 2.42 -11.89 16.25
C GLU A 376 0.91 -12.01 16.01
N ALA A 377 0.19 -12.56 16.97
CA ALA A 377 -1.27 -12.63 16.94
C ALA A 377 -1.88 -11.22 17.05
N PRO A 378 -3.00 -10.94 16.36
CA PRO A 378 -3.72 -9.69 16.53
C PRO A 378 -4.33 -9.62 17.93
N LYS A 379 -4.44 -8.41 18.47
CA LYS A 379 -5.12 -8.18 19.74
C LYS A 379 -6.62 -8.29 19.55
N ASP A 380 -7.29 -8.88 20.54
CA ASP A 380 -8.76 -8.90 20.65
C ASP A 380 -9.53 -9.38 19.40
N TYR A 381 -8.91 -10.25 18.59
CA TYR A 381 -9.53 -10.84 17.42
C TYR A 381 -10.38 -12.05 17.84
N ASP A 382 -11.67 -11.83 17.98
CA ASP A 382 -12.67 -12.83 18.30
C ASP A 382 -13.97 -12.59 17.55
N ASP A 383 -14.81 -13.62 17.48
CA ASP A 383 -16.17 -13.57 16.96
C ASP A 383 -16.31 -12.98 15.54
N ILE A 384 -15.29 -13.14 14.71
CA ILE A 384 -15.27 -12.71 13.32
C ILE A 384 -15.14 -13.92 12.41
N LEU A 385 -16.15 -14.17 11.58
CA LEU A 385 -16.11 -15.22 10.57
C LEU A 385 -15.44 -14.69 9.29
N VAL A 386 -14.41 -15.38 8.85
CA VAL A 386 -13.71 -15.05 7.60
C VAL A 386 -14.46 -15.64 6.41
N ILE A 387 -14.64 -14.84 5.37
CA ILE A 387 -15.16 -15.23 4.06
C ILE A 387 -14.08 -14.93 3.03
N ARG A 388 -13.54 -15.98 2.42
CA ARG A 388 -12.40 -15.88 1.51
C ARG A 388 -12.84 -16.08 0.07
N ASP A 389 -12.57 -15.09 -0.77
CA ASP A 389 -12.80 -15.14 -2.20
C ASP A 389 -11.78 -16.07 -2.90
N GLY A 390 -12.28 -17.01 -3.69
CA GLY A 390 -11.50 -17.95 -4.47
C GLY A 390 -11.84 -17.93 -5.96
N SER A 391 -12.51 -16.87 -6.42
CA SER A 391 -12.90 -16.69 -7.82
C SER A 391 -11.72 -16.57 -8.78
N GLY A 392 -11.99 -16.71 -10.08
CA GLY A 392 -10.97 -16.66 -11.11
C GLY A 392 -10.26 -15.29 -11.19
N SER A 393 -10.95 -14.19 -10.90
CA SER A 393 -10.39 -12.84 -10.88
C SER A 393 -9.29 -12.66 -9.83
N MET A 394 -9.33 -13.41 -8.72
CA MET A 394 -8.33 -13.38 -7.65
C MET A 394 -6.93 -13.87 -8.07
N TYR A 395 -6.80 -14.54 -9.21
CA TYR A 395 -5.51 -14.94 -9.77
C TYR A 395 -4.73 -13.80 -10.43
N GLN A 396 -5.33 -12.61 -10.53
CA GLN A 396 -4.65 -11.41 -11.02
C GLN A 396 -3.40 -11.07 -10.18
N GLN A 397 -2.35 -10.61 -10.86
CA GLN A 397 -1.14 -10.15 -10.19
C GLN A 397 -1.38 -8.81 -9.50
N LEU A 398 -0.81 -8.60 -8.31
CA LEU A 398 -0.92 -7.34 -7.55
C LEU A 398 -0.31 -6.14 -8.27
N THR A 399 0.66 -6.37 -9.12
CA THR A 399 1.26 -5.36 -10.00
C THR A 399 1.87 -6.06 -11.20
N SER A 400 2.04 -5.32 -12.26
CA SER A 400 2.62 -5.79 -13.53
C SER A 400 4.02 -6.43 -13.41
N ASN A 401 4.73 -6.15 -12.34
CA ASN A 401 6.09 -6.64 -12.09
C ASN A 401 6.14 -7.62 -10.89
N SER A 402 5.01 -8.08 -10.41
CA SER A 402 4.91 -8.97 -9.24
C SER A 402 4.43 -10.35 -9.65
N SER A 403 4.99 -11.39 -9.05
CA SER A 403 4.44 -12.75 -9.10
C SER A 403 3.38 -12.99 -8.02
N VAL A 404 3.15 -12.02 -7.13
CA VAL A 404 2.14 -12.09 -6.06
C VAL A 404 0.76 -11.83 -6.65
N THR A 405 -0.20 -12.70 -6.34
CA THR A 405 -1.59 -12.60 -6.78
C THR A 405 -2.49 -12.08 -5.66
N ALA A 406 -3.67 -11.54 -6.02
CA ALA A 406 -4.70 -11.18 -5.05
C ALA A 406 -5.11 -12.41 -4.21
N LEU A 407 -5.17 -13.59 -4.84
CA LEU A 407 -5.43 -14.85 -4.17
C LEU A 407 -4.42 -15.15 -3.05
N SER A 408 -3.11 -15.02 -3.33
CA SER A 408 -2.07 -15.29 -2.32
C SER A 408 -2.16 -14.34 -1.12
N VAL A 409 -2.60 -13.10 -1.35
CA VAL A 409 -2.89 -12.15 -0.27
C VAL A 409 -4.11 -12.61 0.53
N ALA A 410 -5.22 -12.91 -0.15
CA ALA A 410 -6.45 -13.38 0.50
C ALA A 410 -6.22 -14.65 1.31
N ASP A 411 -5.51 -15.64 0.76
CA ASP A 411 -5.13 -16.87 1.44
C ASP A 411 -4.36 -16.59 2.72
N SER A 412 -3.36 -15.71 2.63
CA SER A 412 -2.50 -15.39 3.77
C SER A 412 -3.27 -14.70 4.89
N ILE A 413 -4.15 -13.75 4.55
CA ILE A 413 -4.97 -13.02 5.52
C ILE A 413 -6.04 -13.96 6.12
N ALA A 414 -6.72 -14.74 5.28
CA ALA A 414 -7.75 -15.68 5.73
C ALA A 414 -7.18 -16.72 6.71
N LEU A 415 -6.04 -17.34 6.37
CA LEU A 415 -5.38 -18.30 7.26
C LEU A 415 -4.91 -17.65 8.56
N TYR A 416 -4.34 -16.45 8.48
CA TYR A 416 -3.88 -15.72 9.66
C TYR A 416 -5.05 -15.36 10.59
N CYS A 417 -6.12 -14.79 10.06
CA CYS A 417 -7.31 -14.43 10.82
C CYS A 417 -7.99 -15.66 11.42
N ALA A 418 -8.24 -16.71 10.62
CA ALA A 418 -8.87 -17.93 11.12
C ALA A 418 -8.04 -18.61 12.22
N GLN A 419 -6.71 -18.67 12.07
CA GLN A 419 -5.81 -19.29 13.05
C GLN A 419 -5.81 -18.56 14.40
N HIS A 420 -5.90 -17.23 14.39
CA HIS A 420 -5.82 -16.39 15.59
C HIS A 420 -7.18 -16.02 16.18
N ASN A 421 -8.28 -16.52 15.62
CA ASN A 421 -9.61 -16.27 16.16
C ASN A 421 -9.74 -16.91 17.56
N LYS A 422 -10.11 -16.11 18.55
CA LYS A 422 -10.29 -16.57 19.94
C LYS A 422 -11.61 -17.33 20.15
N ASN A 423 -12.63 -17.09 19.29
CA ASN A 423 -13.88 -17.84 19.33
C ASN A 423 -13.65 -19.27 18.78
N LYS A 424 -13.81 -20.27 19.63
CA LYS A 424 -13.60 -21.69 19.26
C LYS A 424 -14.47 -22.18 18.11
N SER A 425 -15.63 -21.57 17.89
CA SER A 425 -16.53 -21.91 16.78
C SER A 425 -15.96 -21.51 15.44
N PHE A 426 -15.20 -20.42 15.38
CA PHE A 426 -14.61 -19.87 14.15
C PHE A 426 -13.09 -20.09 14.05
N ASN A 427 -12.43 -20.53 15.15
CA ASN A 427 -11.00 -20.80 15.14
C ASN A 427 -10.65 -21.88 14.13
N ASN A 428 -9.67 -21.62 13.27
CA ASN A 428 -9.24 -22.49 12.18
C ASN A 428 -10.37 -22.85 11.18
N ARG A 429 -11.40 -22.01 11.07
CA ARG A 429 -12.52 -22.18 10.14
C ARG A 429 -12.80 -20.89 9.40
N PHE A 430 -13.21 -21.01 8.15
CA PHE A 430 -13.65 -19.91 7.30
C PHE A 430 -14.59 -20.43 6.22
N ILE A 431 -15.30 -19.52 5.52
CA ILE A 431 -16.19 -19.85 4.42
C ILE A 431 -15.51 -19.45 3.10
N THR A 432 -15.67 -20.27 2.07
CA THR A 432 -15.30 -19.89 0.69
C THR A 432 -16.37 -18.99 0.10
N PHE A 433 -15.95 -18.05 -0.72
CA PHE A 433 -16.81 -17.13 -1.44
C PHE A 433 -16.89 -17.57 -2.89
N SER A 434 -18.00 -18.20 -3.28
CA SER A 434 -18.24 -18.79 -4.60
C SER A 434 -19.73 -19.05 -4.80
N ASN A 435 -20.16 -19.51 -6.00
CA ASN A 435 -21.53 -19.96 -6.25
C ASN A 435 -21.98 -21.11 -5.34
N ARG A 436 -21.02 -21.83 -4.73
CA ARG A 436 -21.29 -22.94 -3.79
C ARG A 436 -20.42 -22.73 -2.55
N PRO A 437 -20.75 -21.77 -1.70
CA PRO A 437 -19.97 -21.48 -0.52
C PRO A 437 -19.91 -22.68 0.41
N GLN A 438 -18.73 -22.95 0.95
CA GLN A 438 -18.48 -24.10 1.82
C GLN A 438 -17.65 -23.69 3.02
N MET A 439 -17.90 -24.32 4.16
CA MET A 439 -17.08 -24.17 5.33
C MET A 439 -15.79 -25.00 5.18
N VAL A 440 -14.65 -24.36 5.35
CA VAL A 440 -13.33 -25.00 5.34
C VAL A 440 -12.80 -25.08 6.77
N ASP A 441 -12.50 -26.29 7.21
CA ASP A 441 -11.87 -26.57 8.51
C ASP A 441 -10.41 -26.97 8.30
N ILE A 442 -9.49 -26.19 8.89
CA ILE A 442 -8.04 -26.39 8.85
C ILE A 442 -7.46 -26.80 10.21
N SER A 443 -8.30 -27.11 11.20
CA SER A 443 -7.88 -27.43 12.58
C SER A 443 -6.95 -28.62 12.66
N MET A 444 -7.08 -29.60 11.75
CA MET A 444 -6.24 -30.80 11.69
C MET A 444 -4.93 -30.59 10.92
N CYS A 445 -4.73 -29.42 10.30
CA CYS A 445 -3.52 -29.11 9.55
C CYS A 445 -2.41 -28.64 10.47
N GLN A 446 -1.28 -29.35 10.48
CA GLN A 446 -0.16 -29.04 11.38
C GLN A 446 0.76 -27.94 10.86
N THR A 447 0.90 -27.83 9.54
CA THR A 447 1.83 -26.89 8.88
C THR A 447 1.08 -25.88 8.03
N LEU A 448 1.70 -24.73 7.77
CA LEU A 448 1.17 -23.74 6.80
C LEU A 448 0.96 -24.40 5.43
N ARG A 449 1.93 -25.23 5.01
CA ARG A 449 1.83 -25.94 3.74
C ARG A 449 0.60 -26.85 3.68
N ASP A 450 0.26 -27.58 4.78
CA ASP A 450 -0.92 -28.42 4.82
C ASP A 450 -2.22 -27.61 4.82
N LYS A 451 -2.22 -26.45 5.52
CA LYS A 451 -3.34 -25.49 5.48
C LYS A 451 -3.59 -24.98 4.06
N LEU A 452 -2.55 -24.55 3.34
CA LEU A 452 -2.64 -24.13 1.94
C LEU A 452 -3.14 -25.27 1.03
N ARG A 453 -2.60 -26.49 1.19
CA ARG A 453 -3.07 -27.66 0.44
C ARG A 453 -4.56 -27.96 0.71
N ARG A 454 -5.00 -27.81 1.95
CA ARG A 454 -6.40 -27.99 2.32
C ARG A 454 -7.27 -26.92 1.70
N LEU A 455 -6.86 -25.65 1.77
CA LEU A 455 -7.57 -24.49 1.25
C LEU A 455 -7.78 -24.60 -0.27
N HIS A 456 -6.73 -24.89 -1.04
CA HIS A 456 -6.81 -24.96 -2.51
C HIS A 456 -7.68 -26.11 -3.05
N ARG A 457 -8.08 -27.06 -2.23
CA ARG A 457 -9.08 -28.07 -2.64
C ARG A 457 -10.50 -27.53 -2.74
N PHE A 458 -10.71 -26.33 -2.20
CA PHE A 458 -11.99 -25.63 -2.19
C PHE A 458 -11.97 -24.40 -3.13
N ASP A 459 -10.91 -24.24 -3.93
CA ASP A 459 -10.91 -23.22 -4.97
C ASP A 459 -11.95 -23.59 -6.01
N ASP A 460 -12.92 -22.71 -6.13
CA ASP A 460 -14.00 -22.81 -7.09
C ASP A 460 -13.88 -21.55 -7.99
N TYR A 461 -13.44 -21.77 -9.21
CA TYR A 461 -13.25 -20.71 -10.20
C TYR A 461 -14.57 -20.10 -10.70
N SER A 462 -15.67 -20.43 -10.06
CA SER A 462 -16.98 -19.85 -10.34
C SER A 462 -17.07 -18.40 -9.86
N ASN A 463 -18.18 -17.75 -10.19
CA ASN A 463 -18.46 -16.37 -9.85
C ASN A 463 -18.60 -16.15 -8.33
N THR A 464 -18.46 -14.91 -7.91
CA THR A 464 -18.58 -14.44 -6.53
C THR A 464 -20.03 -14.18 -6.18
N ASP A 465 -20.68 -15.08 -5.45
CA ASP A 465 -22.07 -14.97 -5.02
C ASP A 465 -22.16 -14.60 -3.53
N ILE A 466 -22.36 -13.31 -3.26
CA ILE A 466 -22.58 -12.78 -1.90
C ILE A 466 -23.87 -13.37 -1.32
N GLU A 467 -24.96 -13.42 -2.12
CA GLU A 467 -26.25 -13.87 -1.68
C GLU A 467 -26.21 -15.31 -1.21
N ALA A 468 -25.62 -16.21 -2.02
CA ALA A 468 -25.44 -17.62 -1.65
C ALA A 468 -24.63 -17.80 -0.36
N THR A 469 -23.62 -16.96 -0.12
CA THR A 469 -22.80 -17.02 1.09
C THR A 469 -23.61 -16.66 2.33
N PHE A 470 -24.42 -15.60 2.28
CA PHE A 470 -25.27 -15.21 3.41
C PHE A 470 -26.48 -16.14 3.57
N ASP A 471 -27.00 -16.71 2.49
CA ASP A 471 -28.03 -17.75 2.55
C ASP A 471 -27.50 -19.00 3.25
N LEU A 472 -26.23 -19.43 3.00
CA LEU A 472 -25.62 -20.53 3.75
C LEU A 472 -25.56 -20.24 5.25
N ILE A 473 -25.18 -19.02 5.66
CA ILE A 473 -25.10 -18.63 7.07
C ILE A 473 -26.50 -18.61 7.69
N LEU A 474 -27.46 -17.96 7.03
CA LEU A 474 -28.83 -17.82 7.51
C LEU A 474 -29.57 -19.18 7.59
N ASP A 475 -29.47 -19.98 6.53
CA ASP A 475 -30.00 -21.33 6.47
C ASP A 475 -29.48 -22.22 7.61
N THR A 476 -28.20 -22.09 7.94
CA THR A 476 -27.58 -22.87 9.01
C THR A 476 -28.23 -22.57 10.36
N VAL A 477 -28.45 -21.29 10.70
CA VAL A 477 -29.06 -20.94 11.99
C VAL A 477 -30.57 -21.26 12.01
N VAL A 478 -31.28 -21.03 10.91
CA VAL A 478 -32.72 -21.33 10.81
C VAL A 478 -32.99 -22.82 10.88
N LYS A 479 -32.31 -23.64 10.07
CA LYS A 479 -32.51 -25.11 10.03
C LYS A 479 -32.15 -25.81 11.34
N ASN A 480 -31.21 -25.26 12.09
CA ASN A 480 -30.78 -25.83 13.37
C ASN A 480 -31.42 -25.12 14.59
N HIS A 481 -32.33 -24.18 14.37
CA HIS A 481 -32.99 -23.41 15.44
C HIS A 481 -32.01 -22.75 16.41
N LEU A 482 -30.91 -22.22 15.89
CA LEU A 482 -29.84 -21.62 16.70
C LEU A 482 -30.23 -20.18 17.11
N PRO A 483 -29.81 -19.72 18.30
CA PRO A 483 -30.10 -18.36 18.74
C PRO A 483 -29.18 -17.35 18.01
N GLN A 484 -29.53 -16.04 18.11
CA GLN A 484 -28.77 -14.93 17.50
C GLN A 484 -27.28 -14.96 17.86
N GLU A 485 -26.96 -15.32 19.10
CA GLU A 485 -25.60 -15.37 19.64
C GLU A 485 -24.72 -16.48 19.01
N ALA A 486 -25.34 -17.39 18.26
CA ALA A 486 -24.60 -18.41 17.48
C ALA A 486 -24.05 -17.85 16.17
N LEU A 487 -24.60 -16.74 15.67
CA LEU A 487 -24.05 -16.00 14.53
C LEU A 487 -22.77 -15.28 14.92
N PRO A 488 -21.81 -15.11 13.99
CA PRO A 488 -20.68 -14.23 14.23
C PRO A 488 -21.13 -12.78 14.40
N SER A 489 -20.45 -12.02 15.24
CA SER A 489 -20.71 -10.57 15.34
C SER A 489 -20.33 -9.82 14.07
N SER A 490 -19.36 -10.35 13.32
CA SER A 490 -18.89 -9.76 12.08
C SER A 490 -18.48 -10.82 11.05
N CYS A 491 -18.67 -10.50 9.78
CA CYS A 491 -18.14 -11.25 8.64
C CYS A 491 -17.05 -10.43 7.94
N LEU A 492 -15.84 -10.99 7.86
CA LEU A 492 -14.69 -10.41 7.16
C LEU A 492 -14.62 -11.00 5.75
N ILE A 493 -14.97 -10.21 4.75
CA ILE A 493 -14.98 -10.60 3.33
C ILE A 493 -13.67 -10.11 2.70
N ILE A 494 -12.81 -11.03 2.25
CA ILE A 494 -11.54 -10.74 1.60
C ILE A 494 -11.69 -11.05 0.12
N SER A 495 -11.75 -10.00 -0.73
CA SER A 495 -12.10 -10.11 -2.14
C SER A 495 -11.42 -9.01 -2.97
N ASP A 496 -11.45 -9.17 -4.29
CA ASP A 496 -11.11 -8.12 -5.25
C ASP A 496 -12.29 -7.18 -5.57
N MET A 497 -13.40 -7.30 -4.83
CA MET A 497 -14.62 -6.48 -4.94
C MET A 497 -15.37 -6.62 -6.27
N GLN A 498 -15.14 -7.67 -7.05
CA GLN A 498 -15.84 -7.95 -8.30
C GLN A 498 -17.05 -8.86 -8.04
N PHE A 499 -18.11 -8.31 -7.44
CA PHE A 499 -19.31 -9.04 -7.09
C PHE A 499 -20.28 -9.17 -8.27
N ASP A 500 -21.01 -10.29 -8.33
CA ASP A 500 -22.05 -10.53 -9.32
C ASP A 500 -23.29 -9.67 -9.05
N GLN A 501 -24.10 -9.47 -10.11
CA GLN A 501 -25.41 -8.84 -10.01
C GLN A 501 -26.37 -9.72 -9.16
N ALA A 502 -27.24 -9.10 -8.39
CA ALA A 502 -28.29 -9.82 -7.68
C ALA A 502 -29.23 -10.56 -8.68
N THR A 503 -29.55 -11.81 -8.39
CA THR A 503 -30.29 -12.70 -9.31
C THR A 503 -31.77 -12.34 -9.52
N GLU A 504 -32.33 -11.35 -8.80
CA GLU A 504 -33.69 -10.84 -8.99
C GLU A 504 -33.69 -9.37 -9.40
N HIS A 505 -34.50 -9.06 -10.41
CA HIS A 505 -34.62 -7.75 -11.06
C HIS A 505 -35.28 -6.68 -10.13
N ASP A 506 -34.62 -6.33 -9.03
CA ASP A 506 -34.94 -5.11 -8.30
C ASP A 506 -33.75 -4.14 -8.43
N ASP A 507 -33.77 -3.37 -9.51
CA ASP A 507 -32.66 -2.48 -9.94
C ASP A 507 -32.30 -1.37 -8.93
N ASN A 508 -32.99 -1.30 -7.79
CA ASN A 508 -32.85 -0.25 -6.79
C ASN A 508 -32.27 -0.69 -5.45
N ILE A 509 -32.06 -2.00 -5.23
CA ILE A 509 -31.58 -2.54 -3.94
C ILE A 509 -30.24 -3.25 -4.14
N THR A 510 -29.26 -2.97 -3.30
CA THR A 510 -28.00 -3.70 -3.32
C THR A 510 -28.18 -5.14 -2.84
N VAL A 511 -27.33 -6.08 -3.31
CA VAL A 511 -27.33 -7.48 -2.84
C VAL A 511 -27.28 -7.56 -1.31
N ILE A 512 -26.52 -6.67 -0.69
CA ILE A 512 -26.34 -6.62 0.77
C ILE A 512 -27.63 -6.20 1.49
N GLU A 513 -28.34 -5.21 0.96
CA GLU A 513 -29.65 -4.81 1.51
C GLU A 513 -30.68 -5.94 1.37
N LYS A 514 -30.63 -6.68 0.27
CA LYS A 514 -31.46 -7.87 0.07
C LYS A 514 -31.15 -8.95 1.12
N CYS A 515 -29.87 -9.25 1.34
CA CYS A 515 -29.45 -10.19 2.38
C CYS A 515 -29.92 -9.73 3.76
N ARG A 516 -29.77 -8.45 4.09
CA ARG A 516 -30.22 -7.89 5.38
C ARG A 516 -31.73 -8.10 5.59
N ARG A 517 -32.56 -7.80 4.59
CA ARG A 517 -34.02 -8.03 4.65
C ARG A 517 -34.37 -9.50 4.86
N LYS A 518 -33.63 -10.45 4.26
CA LYS A 518 -33.81 -11.88 4.50
C LYS A 518 -33.58 -12.24 5.97
N PHE A 519 -32.49 -11.76 6.57
CA PHE A 519 -32.18 -11.97 7.99
C PHE A 519 -33.29 -11.40 8.88
N GLU A 520 -33.67 -10.15 8.68
CA GLU A 520 -34.74 -9.48 9.44
C GLU A 520 -36.10 -10.21 9.32
N THR A 521 -36.47 -10.67 8.13
CA THR A 521 -37.71 -11.41 7.89
C THR A 521 -37.78 -12.70 8.70
N LEU A 522 -36.62 -13.34 8.93
CA LEU A 522 -36.52 -14.59 9.69
C LEU A 522 -36.19 -14.35 11.19
N GLY A 523 -36.21 -13.09 11.63
CA GLY A 523 -36.02 -12.70 13.04
C GLY A 523 -34.57 -12.66 13.49
N TYR A 524 -33.62 -12.61 12.57
CA TYR A 524 -32.19 -12.50 12.87
C TYR A 524 -31.66 -11.12 12.50
N THR A 525 -30.61 -10.68 13.20
CA THR A 525 -29.80 -9.53 12.80
C THR A 525 -28.61 -10.02 12.00
N MET A 526 -28.44 -9.46 10.81
CA MET A 526 -27.30 -9.78 9.95
C MET A 526 -25.99 -9.37 10.63
N PRO A 527 -24.92 -10.21 10.60
CA PRO A 527 -23.59 -9.83 11.07
C PRO A 527 -23.08 -8.54 10.45
N ARG A 528 -22.27 -7.79 11.19
CA ARG A 528 -21.54 -6.63 10.66
C ARG A 528 -20.63 -7.06 9.51
N LEU A 529 -20.53 -6.25 8.45
CA LEU A 529 -19.74 -6.57 7.28
C LEU A 529 -18.43 -5.77 7.29
N ILE A 530 -17.35 -6.44 6.98
CA ILE A 530 -16.04 -5.86 6.82
C ILE A 530 -15.51 -6.29 5.46
N PHE A 531 -15.38 -5.34 4.53
CA PHE A 531 -14.82 -5.60 3.21
C PHE A 531 -13.34 -5.26 3.19
N TRP A 532 -12.53 -6.27 2.88
CA TRP A 532 -11.10 -6.11 2.71
C TRP A 532 -10.73 -6.23 1.24
N ASN A 533 -10.50 -5.08 0.60
CA ASN A 533 -10.11 -5.00 -0.79
C ASN A 533 -8.64 -5.39 -0.99
N VAL A 534 -8.40 -6.37 -1.85
CA VAL A 534 -7.07 -6.83 -2.27
C VAL A 534 -6.84 -6.65 -3.78
N SER A 535 -7.73 -5.96 -4.51
CA SER A 535 -7.64 -5.74 -5.95
C SER A 535 -6.88 -4.48 -6.31
N VAL A 536 -6.03 -4.56 -7.33
CA VAL A 536 -5.36 -3.40 -7.94
C VAL A 536 -6.24 -2.71 -9.00
N TYR A 537 -7.35 -3.32 -9.39
CA TYR A 537 -8.23 -2.85 -10.47
C TYR A 537 -9.55 -2.25 -9.98
N ALA A 538 -9.81 -2.27 -8.68
CA ALA A 538 -11.09 -1.89 -8.10
C ALA A 538 -11.20 -0.41 -7.67
N HIS A 539 -10.50 0.50 -8.34
CA HIS A 539 -10.56 1.91 -8.01
C HIS A 539 -11.94 2.46 -8.30
N ASN A 540 -12.90 2.61 -8.22
CA ASN A 540 -14.27 3.06 -8.55
C ASN A 540 -15.36 2.01 -8.25
N THR A 541 -15.02 0.92 -7.57
CA THR A 541 -15.99 -0.10 -7.16
C THR A 541 -16.06 -0.18 -5.65
N ILE A 542 -16.72 0.79 -5.03
CA ILE A 542 -16.97 0.78 -3.58
C ILE A 542 -18.29 0.02 -3.38
N PRO A 543 -18.29 -1.06 -2.58
CA PRO A 543 -19.48 -1.93 -2.46
C PRO A 543 -20.69 -1.22 -1.83
N LEU A 544 -20.46 -0.10 -1.14
CA LEU A 544 -21.53 0.68 -0.47
C LEU A 544 -21.10 2.12 -0.22
N GLN A 545 -22.09 3.03 -0.20
CA GLN A 545 -21.91 4.36 0.36
C GLN A 545 -21.82 4.31 1.89
N VAL A 546 -21.04 5.24 2.46
CA VAL A 546 -20.95 5.41 3.91
C VAL A 546 -22.29 5.91 4.44
N HIS A 547 -23.18 4.98 4.79
CA HIS A 547 -24.36 5.24 5.59
C HIS A 547 -24.32 4.37 6.86
N PRO A 548 -24.95 4.78 7.97
CA PRO A 548 -24.79 4.20 9.31
C PRO A 548 -25.35 2.78 9.41
N SER A 549 -24.83 1.84 8.62
CA SER A 549 -25.35 0.50 8.47
C SER A 549 -24.41 -0.64 8.88
N GLY A 550 -23.36 -0.34 9.65
CA GLY A 550 -22.50 -1.39 10.21
C GLY A 550 -21.55 -2.05 9.20
N ILE A 551 -20.98 -1.26 8.29
CA ILE A 551 -20.03 -1.74 7.29
C ILE A 551 -18.71 -1.03 7.46
N ILE A 552 -17.61 -1.78 7.38
CA ILE A 552 -16.24 -1.26 7.39
C ILE A 552 -15.58 -1.58 6.06
N LEU A 553 -14.90 -0.59 5.51
CA LEU A 553 -14.11 -0.71 4.29
C LEU A 553 -12.62 -0.61 4.64
N VAL A 554 -11.89 -1.69 4.39
CA VAL A 554 -10.43 -1.72 4.56
C VAL A 554 -9.78 -2.22 3.30
N SER A 555 -8.53 -1.81 3.06
CA SER A 555 -7.77 -2.27 1.90
C SER A 555 -6.29 -2.32 2.16
N GLY A 556 -5.58 -3.04 1.29
CA GLY A 556 -4.14 -3.21 1.37
C GLY A 556 -3.75 -4.63 1.76
N PHE A 557 -2.46 -4.81 2.04
CA PHE A 557 -1.85 -6.15 2.12
C PHE A 557 -1.15 -6.42 3.46
N SER A 558 -1.25 -5.47 4.41
CA SER A 558 -0.60 -5.56 5.71
C SER A 558 -1.50 -6.19 6.76
N LYS A 559 -0.93 -7.07 7.59
CA LYS A 559 -1.63 -7.59 8.78
C LYS A 559 -2.05 -6.50 9.77
N SER A 560 -1.42 -5.31 9.73
CA SER A 560 -1.78 -4.18 10.60
C SER A 560 -3.21 -3.68 10.40
N ILE A 561 -3.84 -4.01 9.27
CA ILE A 561 -5.24 -3.68 8.99
C ILE A 561 -6.19 -4.47 9.91
N VAL A 562 -5.77 -5.61 10.45
CA VAL A 562 -6.60 -6.41 11.36
C VAL A 562 -7.00 -5.60 12.61
N ASP A 563 -6.17 -4.64 13.05
CA ASP A 563 -6.52 -3.74 14.15
C ASP A 563 -7.78 -2.90 13.84
N MET A 564 -7.95 -2.45 12.59
CA MET A 564 -9.19 -1.80 12.13
C MET A 564 -10.37 -2.77 12.04
N VAL A 565 -10.10 -4.01 11.61
CA VAL A 565 -11.13 -5.06 11.48
C VAL A 565 -11.78 -5.36 12.83
N VAL A 566 -10.99 -5.37 13.91
CA VAL A 566 -11.50 -5.63 15.28
C VAL A 566 -12.14 -4.40 15.92
N SER A 567 -12.02 -3.21 15.32
CA SER A 567 -12.69 -2.00 15.79
C SER A 567 -14.21 -2.23 15.85
N ARG A 568 -14.85 -1.74 16.91
CA ARG A 568 -16.32 -1.76 17.05
C ARG A 568 -16.99 -0.52 16.44
N GLU A 569 -16.20 0.40 15.88
CA GLU A 569 -16.75 1.56 15.17
C GLU A 569 -17.47 1.09 13.90
N LEU A 570 -18.65 1.64 13.66
CA LEU A 570 -19.51 1.27 12.53
C LEU A 570 -19.37 2.23 11.35
N ASP A 571 -18.77 3.38 11.59
CA ASP A 571 -18.48 4.40 10.58
C ASP A 571 -17.07 4.20 10.04
N PRO A 572 -16.87 3.91 8.74
CA PRO A 572 -15.55 3.68 8.16
C PRO A 572 -14.58 4.85 8.31
N GLU A 573 -15.08 6.08 8.22
CA GLU A 573 -14.24 7.27 8.37
C GLU A 573 -13.79 7.45 9.81
N ARG A 574 -14.67 7.26 10.78
CA ARG A 574 -14.32 7.31 12.21
C ARG A 574 -13.37 6.20 12.60
N ALA A 575 -13.60 4.98 12.08
CA ALA A 575 -12.70 3.85 12.29
C ALA A 575 -11.29 4.14 11.77
N LEU A 576 -11.19 4.69 10.54
CA LEU A 576 -9.93 5.07 9.94
C LEU A 576 -9.26 6.22 10.71
N LYS A 577 -10.00 7.27 11.08
CA LYS A 577 -9.48 8.40 11.84
C LYS A 577 -8.96 7.96 13.23
N ALA A 578 -9.67 7.09 13.92
CA ALA A 578 -9.22 6.54 15.21
C ALA A 578 -7.91 5.74 15.07
N GLU A 579 -7.78 4.95 14.00
CA GLU A 579 -6.55 4.23 13.68
C GLU A 579 -5.38 5.16 13.39
N LEU A 580 -5.62 6.23 12.60
CA LEU A 580 -4.63 7.24 12.28
C LEU A 580 -4.19 8.02 13.51
N ASP A 581 -5.10 8.35 14.41
CA ASP A 581 -4.79 9.02 15.68
C ASP A 581 -3.94 8.14 16.59
N ALA A 582 -4.26 6.86 16.68
CA ALA A 582 -3.52 5.91 17.51
C ALA A 582 -2.07 5.68 17.00
N LYS A 583 -1.85 5.73 15.69
CA LYS A 583 -0.58 5.33 15.07
C LYS A 583 0.26 6.48 14.50
N CYS A 584 -0.36 7.63 14.23
CA CYS A 584 0.27 8.74 13.51
C CYS A 584 0.09 10.11 14.20
N SER A 585 -0.18 10.15 15.49
CA SER A 585 -0.42 11.38 16.28
C SER A 585 0.73 12.38 16.24
N ILE A 586 1.97 11.96 15.97
CA ILE A 586 3.12 12.86 15.83
C ILE A 586 2.89 13.92 14.74
N VAL A 587 2.09 13.61 13.73
CA VAL A 587 1.79 14.53 12.62
C VAL A 587 1.04 15.77 13.11
N ASP A 588 0.20 15.65 14.15
CA ASP A 588 -0.52 16.77 14.77
C ASP A 588 0.44 17.87 15.23
N THR A 589 1.51 17.46 15.91
CA THR A 589 2.52 18.39 16.41
C THR A 589 3.39 18.96 15.29
N VAL A 590 3.77 18.12 14.34
CA VAL A 590 4.70 18.49 13.25
C VAL A 590 4.08 19.48 12.29
N LEU A 591 2.80 19.31 11.96
CA LEU A 591 2.11 20.12 10.95
C LEU A 591 1.14 21.17 11.52
N GLN A 592 1.10 21.38 12.84
CA GLN A 592 0.17 22.31 13.49
C GLN A 592 0.20 23.74 12.90
N ASN A 593 1.34 24.19 12.36
CA ASN A 593 1.50 25.52 11.78
C ASN A 593 1.10 25.58 10.31
N TYR A 594 1.00 24.46 9.61
CA TYR A 594 0.65 24.36 8.20
C TYR A 594 -0.84 24.09 8.00
N VAL A 595 -1.46 23.34 8.90
CA VAL A 595 -2.89 22.96 8.81
C VAL A 595 -3.84 24.05 9.28
N LYS A 596 -3.38 25.00 10.13
CA LYS A 596 -4.21 26.12 10.61
C LYS A 596 -4.39 27.24 9.59
N VAL A 597 -3.74 27.19 8.44
CA VAL A 597 -3.75 28.24 7.40
C VAL A 597 -4.62 27.85 6.20
N ALA A 598 -5.14 26.63 6.16
CA ALA A 598 -6.14 26.16 5.21
C ALA A 598 -7.53 26.21 5.86
#